data_e0a173a97edeed3cd6185ccdec86b756
#
_entry.id   e0a173a97edeed3cd6185ccdec86b756
#
_cell.length_a   1.000
_cell.length_b   1.000
_cell.length_c   1.000
_cell.angle_alpha   90.00
_cell.angle_beta   90.00
_cell.angle_gamma   90.00
#
_symmetry.space_group_name_H-M   'P 1'
#
loop_
_entity.id
_entity.type
_entity.pdbx_description
1 polymer ?
#
loop_
_entity_poly.entity_id
_entity_poly.type
_entity_poly.pdbx_seq_one_letter_code
_entity_poly.pdbx_strand_id
1 'polypeptide(L)'
;MQTLATSSSGAVAPRRTFVALARRGSPASVPASPASSRAPPSSSPRRAFRHVDRRARATHPAPRALNVPEPETLPEDSADEFLAKVKRVKALKKMRARHLAAAERDLGADEDAASAASLSRTNRNLALEMVRVTESAAVAAARWLGKGDKLSADAAAVEAMRNHLSGVEFTGRVVIGEGEKDKAPMLANGETVGVGCLPHADIAVDPLDGTSLVAGGRDGAMSVIAVAESGAMYDPGAAFYMDKLCVGPGARGHVDITKSPTLNVHAIARALRKSVSDVTCVVLDRERHVGLIEELRLAGARIKLISDGDVEAALATCDPESGVDALFGVGGSPEGVIAAAAMRCMGGEIQGMLWPRDAADAAAIRACGNDITAVLTTEDLCGGDAVLFAATGVSDGSLLRGVRFAEFGAVSHSLVMRAPSMTVRKMETRHVWPHKKKNDGKLGPR
;
A
#
# COMPACT_ATOMS: atom_id res chain seq x y z
N MET A 1 -52.59 -6.07 -50.79
CA MET A 1 -53.34 -7.34 -50.91
C MET A 1 -53.01 -8.19 -49.72
N GLN A 2 -54.03 -8.43 -48.96
CA GLN A 2 -54.33 -9.52 -48.01
C GLN A 2 -53.34 -9.68 -46.83
N THR A 3 -53.64 -9.20 -45.62
CA THR A 3 -54.67 -9.54 -44.61
C THR A 3 -54.67 -11.00 -44.16
N LEU A 4 -54.56 -11.13 -42.87
CA LEU A 4 -55.23 -11.97 -41.87
C LEU A 4 -54.22 -12.46 -40.83
N ALA A 5 -54.21 -12.09 -39.57
CA ALA A 5 -55.18 -12.06 -38.48
C ALA A 5 -55.22 -13.39 -37.68
N THR A 6 -55.11 -13.19 -36.37
CA THR A 6 -55.61 -13.99 -35.21
C THR A 6 -54.88 -15.29 -34.89
N SER A 7 -54.64 -15.67 -33.66
CA SER A 7 -55.46 -15.58 -32.44
C SER A 7 -54.64 -15.91 -31.18
N SER A 8 -55.03 -15.27 -30.13
CA SER A 8 -54.87 -15.52 -28.71
C SER A 8 -55.02 -16.95 -28.20
N SER A 9 -54.25 -17.36 -27.22
CA SER A 9 -54.78 -18.08 -26.07
C SER A 9 -53.88 -17.94 -24.85
N GLY A 10 -54.45 -17.49 -23.77
CA GLY A 10 -53.83 -17.34 -22.49
C GLY A 10 -53.72 -18.67 -21.76
N ALA A 11 -52.77 -18.76 -20.89
CA ALA A 11 -52.70 -19.76 -19.85
C ALA A 11 -52.36 -19.09 -18.53
N VAL A 12 -53.29 -19.18 -17.62
CA VAL A 12 -53.31 -18.73 -16.24
C VAL A 12 -52.43 -19.66 -15.42
N ALA A 13 -51.50 -19.11 -14.63
CA ALA A 13 -50.73 -19.84 -13.64
C ALA A 13 -51.49 -19.88 -12.30
N PRO A 14 -51.47 -20.98 -11.54
CA PRO A 14 -52.18 -21.06 -10.27
C PRO A 14 -51.34 -20.48 -9.12
N ARG A 15 -51.97 -19.65 -8.32
CA ARG A 15 -51.49 -19.18 -7.01
C ARG A 15 -51.45 -20.36 -6.03
N ARG A 16 -50.29 -20.58 -5.38
CA ARG A 16 -50.20 -21.44 -4.20
C ARG A 16 -50.28 -20.58 -2.94
N THR A 17 -51.32 -20.83 -2.19
CA THR A 17 -51.65 -20.33 -0.88
C THR A 17 -50.75 -20.97 0.16
N PHE A 18 -50.05 -20.16 0.96
CA PHE A 18 -49.38 -20.65 2.17
C PHE A 18 -50.35 -20.62 3.33
N VAL A 19 -50.63 -21.80 3.89
CA VAL A 19 -51.37 -21.99 5.14
C VAL A 19 -50.37 -21.89 6.30
N ALA A 20 -50.60 -20.95 7.19
CA ALA A 20 -49.92 -20.82 8.47
C ALA A 20 -50.49 -21.83 9.47
N LEU A 21 -49.62 -22.67 10.02
CA LEU A 21 -49.96 -23.49 11.20
C LEU A 21 -49.27 -22.88 12.42
N ALA A 22 -50.08 -22.25 13.24
CA ALA A 22 -49.73 -21.87 14.61
C ALA A 22 -49.77 -23.09 15.52
N ARG A 23 -48.72 -23.38 16.26
CA ARG A 23 -48.81 -24.22 17.46
C ARG A 23 -48.26 -23.44 18.64
N ARG A 24 -49.15 -23.20 19.57
CA ARG A 24 -48.93 -22.73 20.93
C ARG A 24 -48.29 -23.84 21.76
N GLY A 25 -47.35 -23.46 22.64
CA GLY A 25 -46.88 -24.30 23.72
C GLY A 25 -46.10 -23.43 24.69
N SER A 26 -46.73 -23.06 25.78
CA SER A 26 -46.17 -22.36 26.95
C SER A 26 -45.75 -23.39 28.03
N PRO A 27 -45.22 -22.99 29.19
CA PRO A 27 -43.79 -23.05 29.53
C PRO A 27 -43.54 -24.07 30.66
N ALA A 28 -42.37 -24.58 30.76
CA ALA A 28 -41.93 -25.39 31.91
C ALA A 28 -40.92 -24.60 32.75
N SER A 29 -41.28 -24.57 34.00
CA SER A 29 -40.66 -23.97 35.16
C SER A 29 -39.24 -24.45 35.44
N VAL A 30 -38.38 -23.52 35.86
CA VAL A 30 -37.04 -23.69 36.44
C VAL A 30 -37.23 -23.99 37.95
N PRO A 31 -36.52 -24.95 38.55
CA PRO A 31 -36.36 -25.00 39.99
C PRO A 31 -35.07 -24.24 40.41
N ALA A 32 -35.23 -23.35 41.34
CA ALA A 32 -34.16 -22.72 42.12
C ALA A 32 -33.53 -23.73 43.07
N SER A 33 -32.21 -23.64 43.22
CA SER A 33 -31.45 -24.34 44.27
C SER A 33 -30.54 -23.38 45.05
N PRO A 34 -30.27 -23.68 46.31
CA PRO A 34 -30.17 -22.68 47.36
C PRO A 34 -28.79 -22.15 47.60
N ALA A 35 -28.82 -20.92 48.16
CA ALA A 35 -27.65 -20.24 48.69
C ALA A 35 -27.01 -21.02 49.83
N SER A 36 -25.69 -21.17 49.81
CA SER A 36 -24.89 -21.53 50.96
C SER A 36 -23.94 -20.36 51.31
N SER A 37 -24.30 -19.76 52.43
CA SER A 37 -23.54 -18.79 53.19
C SER A 37 -22.25 -19.39 53.75
N ARG A 38 -21.11 -18.79 53.51
CA ARG A 38 -19.97 -18.81 54.45
C ARG A 38 -19.18 -17.51 54.33
N ALA A 39 -19.14 -16.84 55.47
CA ALA A 39 -18.35 -15.66 55.75
C ALA A 39 -16.85 -15.97 55.91
N PRO A 40 -15.96 -14.97 55.76
CA PRO A 40 -14.53 -15.15 55.66
C PRO A 40 -13.82 -15.25 57.02
N PRO A 41 -12.61 -15.80 57.13
CA PRO A 41 -11.74 -15.51 58.24
C PRO A 41 -10.78 -14.36 57.92
N SER A 42 -10.76 -13.42 58.82
CA SER A 42 -9.82 -12.34 59.03
C SER A 42 -8.42 -12.89 59.35
N SER A 43 -7.38 -12.29 58.77
CA SER A 43 -6.16 -11.85 59.49
C SER A 43 -5.14 -11.27 58.52
N SER A 44 -4.96 -9.96 58.64
CA SER A 44 -3.79 -9.26 58.12
C SER A 44 -2.64 -9.36 59.14
N PRO A 45 -1.41 -9.28 58.69
CA PRO A 45 -0.39 -8.59 59.47
C PRO A 45 0.03 -7.28 58.78
N ARG A 46 -0.18 -6.21 59.51
CA ARG A 46 0.43 -4.90 59.28
C ARG A 46 1.96 -5.06 59.27
N ARG A 47 2.62 -4.73 58.18
CA ARG A 47 4.04 -4.42 58.17
C ARG A 47 4.23 -2.92 58.22
N ALA A 48 4.94 -2.53 59.25
CA ALA A 48 5.30 -1.19 59.65
C ALA A 48 6.03 -0.42 58.54
N PHE A 49 5.54 0.78 58.24
CA PHE A 49 6.32 1.79 57.55
C PHE A 49 7.46 2.26 58.46
N ARG A 50 8.69 1.95 58.09
CA ARG A 50 9.85 2.63 58.61
C ARG A 50 10.04 3.94 57.84
N HIS A 51 9.94 5.03 58.54
CA HIS A 51 10.47 6.33 58.20
C HIS A 51 11.95 6.18 57.86
N VAL A 52 12.35 6.43 56.61
CA VAL A 52 13.72 6.69 56.24
C VAL A 52 13.88 8.17 56.00
N ASP A 53 14.76 8.72 56.79
CA ASP A 53 15.13 10.11 56.93
C ASP A 53 15.60 10.71 55.59
N ARG A 54 15.03 11.84 55.21
CA ARG A 54 15.52 12.68 54.13
C ARG A 54 16.74 13.44 54.61
N ARG A 55 17.90 13.10 54.17
CA ARG A 55 19.06 14.01 54.02
C ARG A 55 20.22 13.32 53.31
N ALA A 56 20.23 13.36 51.97
CA ALA A 56 21.43 13.35 51.17
C ALA A 56 21.17 14.17 49.90
N ARG A 57 21.62 15.42 49.93
CA ARG A 57 21.76 16.25 48.72
C ARG A 57 22.86 15.63 47.88
N ALA A 58 22.49 14.93 46.80
CA ALA A 58 23.39 14.62 45.72
C ALA A 58 23.49 15.86 44.82
N THR A 59 24.60 16.54 44.89
CA THR A 59 25.01 17.58 43.92
C THR A 59 25.29 16.93 42.58
N HIS A 60 24.43 17.17 41.63
CA HIS A 60 24.76 16.86 40.24
C HIS A 60 25.86 17.79 39.75
N PRO A 61 26.94 17.28 39.16
CA PRO A 61 27.92 18.13 38.48
C PRO A 61 27.25 18.75 37.24
N ALA A 62 27.47 20.04 37.06
CA ALA A 62 27.06 20.79 35.87
C ALA A 62 27.56 20.09 34.60
N PRO A 63 26.78 20.13 33.51
CA PRO A 63 27.24 19.56 32.22
C PRO A 63 28.50 20.31 31.78
N ARG A 64 29.56 19.54 31.58
CA ARG A 64 30.80 20.01 30.97
C ARG A 64 30.48 20.59 29.60
N ALA A 65 30.78 21.86 29.40
CA ALA A 65 30.73 22.49 28.09
C ALA A 65 31.58 21.67 27.11
N LEU A 66 30.93 21.08 26.11
CA LEU A 66 31.57 20.50 24.96
C LEU A 66 32.26 21.65 24.23
N ASN A 67 33.62 21.62 24.24
CA ASN A 67 34.42 22.45 23.35
C ASN A 67 34.07 22.06 21.91
N VAL A 68 33.23 22.86 21.29
CA VAL A 68 32.99 22.78 19.84
C VAL A 68 34.24 23.47 19.24
N PRO A 69 35.07 22.78 18.44
CA PRO A 69 36.15 23.46 17.71
C PRO A 69 35.47 24.49 16.80
N GLU A 70 36.03 25.70 16.78
CA GLU A 70 35.65 26.73 15.80
C GLU A 70 35.76 26.13 14.40
N PRO A 71 34.82 26.43 13.49
CA PRO A 71 34.89 25.93 12.13
C PRO A 71 36.18 26.50 11.47
N GLU A 72 37.09 25.59 11.10
CA GLU A 72 38.23 25.94 10.24
C GLU A 72 37.66 26.63 9.01
N THR A 73 38.07 27.87 8.80
CA THR A 73 37.78 28.64 7.60
C THR A 73 38.41 27.93 6.41
N LEU A 74 37.57 27.31 5.58
CA LEU A 74 37.99 26.78 4.28
C LEU A 74 38.57 27.93 3.45
N PRO A 75 39.69 27.73 2.72
CA PRO A 75 40.29 28.77 1.88
C PRO A 75 39.25 29.23 0.84
N GLU A 76 39.12 30.56 0.66
CA GLU A 76 38.13 31.20 -0.21
C GLU A 76 38.18 30.71 -1.68
N ASP A 77 39.36 30.29 -2.15
CA ASP A 77 39.55 29.73 -3.50
C ASP A 77 38.79 28.42 -3.75
N SER A 78 38.46 27.65 -2.71
CA SER A 78 37.71 26.40 -2.85
C SER A 78 36.21 26.59 -3.04
N ALA A 79 35.66 27.70 -2.55
CA ALA A 79 34.23 28.00 -2.67
C ALA A 79 33.89 28.45 -4.09
N ASP A 80 34.72 29.25 -4.70
CA ASP A 80 34.50 29.71 -6.08
C ASP A 80 34.69 28.58 -7.11
N GLU A 81 35.66 27.71 -6.89
CA GLU A 81 35.88 26.53 -7.73
C GLU A 81 34.73 25.53 -7.61
N PHE A 82 34.20 25.34 -6.39
CA PHE A 82 33.01 24.53 -6.14
C PHE A 82 31.76 25.14 -6.79
N LEU A 83 31.59 26.47 -6.67
CA LEU A 83 30.47 27.18 -7.29
C LEU A 83 30.54 27.15 -8.83
N ALA A 84 31.74 27.22 -9.40
CA ALA A 84 31.99 27.08 -10.84
C ALA A 84 31.65 25.64 -11.32
N LYS A 85 32.06 24.61 -10.56
CA LYS A 85 31.67 23.19 -10.83
C LYS A 85 30.17 23.00 -10.77
N VAL A 86 29.50 23.53 -9.75
CA VAL A 86 28.04 23.44 -9.61
C VAL A 86 27.33 24.16 -10.77
N LYS A 87 27.78 25.36 -11.16
CA LYS A 87 27.24 26.08 -12.33
C LYS A 87 27.45 25.30 -13.63
N ARG A 88 28.63 24.67 -13.81
CA ARG A 88 28.96 23.86 -14.99
C ARG A 88 28.08 22.59 -15.07
N VAL A 89 27.86 21.91 -13.93
CA VAL A 89 26.97 20.76 -13.85
C VAL A 89 25.52 21.14 -14.12
N LYS A 90 25.04 22.29 -13.58
CA LYS A 90 23.71 22.82 -13.90
C LYS A 90 23.56 23.21 -15.37
N ALA A 91 24.57 23.80 -15.98
CA ALA A 91 24.55 24.13 -17.40
C ALA A 91 24.57 22.89 -18.30
N LEU A 92 25.35 21.86 -17.94
CA LEU A 92 25.38 20.57 -18.65
C LEU A 92 24.04 19.80 -18.49
N LYS A 93 23.45 19.79 -17.28
CA LYS A 93 22.11 19.20 -17.07
C LYS A 93 21.04 19.94 -17.88
N LYS A 94 21.08 21.27 -17.91
CA LYS A 94 20.15 22.08 -18.69
C LYS A 94 20.32 21.92 -20.22
N MET A 95 21.56 21.76 -20.69
CA MET A 95 21.84 21.42 -22.09
C MET A 95 21.36 20.00 -22.43
N ARG A 96 21.64 19.01 -21.56
CA ARG A 96 21.22 17.63 -21.76
C ARG A 96 19.69 17.50 -21.72
N ALA A 97 19.00 18.20 -20.80
CA ALA A 97 17.54 18.29 -20.79
C ALA A 97 16.98 18.97 -22.03
N ARG A 98 17.64 20.01 -22.57
CA ARG A 98 17.22 20.66 -23.82
C ARG A 98 17.47 19.78 -25.05
N HIS A 99 18.54 18.98 -25.09
CA HIS A 99 18.80 18.04 -26.17
C HIS A 99 17.86 16.84 -26.11
N LEU A 100 17.57 16.30 -24.91
CA LEU A 100 16.56 15.29 -24.71
C LEU A 100 15.17 15.81 -25.10
N ALA A 101 14.77 16.98 -24.60
CA ALA A 101 13.49 17.60 -24.95
C ALA A 101 13.37 18.04 -26.42
N ALA A 102 14.47 18.24 -27.14
CA ALA A 102 14.47 18.50 -28.58
C ALA A 102 14.42 17.21 -29.39
N ALA A 103 15.13 16.16 -28.97
CA ALA A 103 15.03 14.81 -29.58
C ALA A 103 13.66 14.14 -29.33
N GLU A 104 13.09 14.38 -28.14
CA GLU A 104 11.74 13.91 -27.79
C GLU A 104 10.62 14.67 -28.56
N ARG A 105 10.83 15.93 -28.92
CA ARG A 105 9.82 16.69 -29.70
C ARG A 105 9.71 16.28 -31.16
N ASP A 106 10.76 15.72 -31.74
CA ASP A 106 10.74 15.34 -33.16
C ASP A 106 10.29 13.88 -33.42
N LEU A 107 10.25 13.03 -32.35
CA LEU A 107 9.88 11.61 -32.48
C LEU A 107 8.81 11.13 -31.49
N GLY A 108 8.49 11.88 -30.45
CA GLY A 108 7.76 11.34 -29.29
C GLY A 108 6.33 11.84 -29.09
N ALA A 109 5.99 13.06 -29.50
CA ALA A 109 4.69 13.65 -29.18
C ALA A 109 3.51 12.89 -29.80
N ASP A 110 3.69 12.33 -31.00
CA ASP A 110 2.66 11.54 -31.68
C ASP A 110 2.60 10.11 -31.14
N GLU A 111 3.74 9.53 -30.74
CA GLU A 111 3.80 8.17 -30.17
C GLU A 111 3.28 8.14 -28.73
N ASP A 112 3.60 9.15 -27.91
CA ASP A 112 3.11 9.25 -26.53
C ASP A 112 1.62 9.51 -26.49
N ALA A 113 1.09 10.37 -27.35
CA ALA A 113 -0.35 10.58 -27.50
C ALA A 113 -1.09 9.34 -28.01
N ALA A 114 -0.49 8.60 -28.95
CA ALA A 114 -1.02 7.34 -29.44
C ALA A 114 -0.95 6.25 -28.37
N SER A 115 0.11 6.23 -27.55
CA SER A 115 0.30 5.31 -26.44
C SER A 115 -0.72 5.56 -25.32
N ALA A 116 -0.90 6.81 -24.91
CA ALA A 116 -1.90 7.19 -23.91
C ALA A 116 -3.32 6.86 -24.39
N ALA A 117 -3.64 7.16 -25.65
CA ALA A 117 -4.90 6.77 -26.27
C ALA A 117 -5.09 5.26 -26.36
N SER A 118 -4.02 4.50 -26.61
CA SER A 118 -4.02 3.05 -26.62
C SER A 118 -4.26 2.49 -25.21
N LEU A 119 -3.58 3.03 -24.19
CA LEU A 119 -3.78 2.59 -22.80
C LEU A 119 -5.21 2.88 -22.33
N SER A 120 -5.78 4.01 -22.75
CA SER A 120 -7.16 4.40 -22.40
C SER A 120 -8.23 3.60 -23.15
N ARG A 121 -8.04 3.35 -24.45
CA ARG A 121 -9.10 2.82 -25.33
C ARG A 121 -9.04 1.31 -25.57
N THR A 122 -7.86 0.75 -25.73
CA THR A 122 -7.72 -0.55 -26.39
C THR A 122 -7.38 -1.68 -25.43
N ASN A 123 -6.76 -1.41 -24.30
CA ASN A 123 -6.23 -2.51 -23.52
C ASN A 123 -7.10 -2.87 -22.31
N ARG A 124 -8.34 -3.25 -22.61
CA ARG A 124 -9.22 -3.88 -21.60
C ARG A 124 -8.62 -5.18 -21.04
N ASN A 125 -7.73 -5.83 -21.79
CA ASN A 125 -7.06 -7.05 -21.37
C ASN A 125 -5.85 -6.79 -20.49
N LEU A 126 -5.13 -5.66 -20.64
CA LEU A 126 -3.94 -5.35 -19.84
C LEU A 126 -4.24 -5.41 -18.34
N ALA A 127 -5.41 -4.94 -17.91
CA ALA A 127 -5.82 -5.02 -16.51
C ALA A 127 -5.89 -6.47 -15.99
N LEU A 128 -6.34 -7.42 -16.81
CA LEU A 128 -6.37 -8.85 -16.46
C LEU A 128 -4.98 -9.49 -16.56
N GLU A 129 -4.14 -9.04 -17.47
CA GLU A 129 -2.74 -9.48 -17.50
C GLU A 129 -2.01 -9.05 -16.22
N MET A 130 -2.26 -7.83 -15.71
CA MET A 130 -1.68 -7.38 -14.43
C MET A 130 -2.17 -8.23 -13.25
N VAL A 131 -3.42 -8.70 -13.28
CA VAL A 131 -3.90 -9.67 -12.27
C VAL A 131 -3.10 -10.98 -12.35
N ARG A 132 -2.87 -11.53 -13.52
CA ARG A 132 -2.07 -12.76 -13.69
C ARG A 132 -0.64 -12.58 -13.20
N VAL A 133 -0.07 -11.40 -13.40
CA VAL A 133 1.26 -11.02 -12.90
C VAL A 133 1.29 -11.08 -11.36
N THR A 134 0.34 -10.42 -10.68
CA THR A 134 0.26 -10.43 -9.21
C THR A 134 -0.12 -11.81 -8.65
N GLU A 135 -0.98 -12.57 -9.33
CA GLU A 135 -1.32 -13.95 -8.97
C GLU A 135 -0.08 -14.86 -9.00
N SER A 136 0.76 -14.72 -10.03
CA SER A 136 1.98 -15.51 -10.16
C SER A 136 2.93 -15.25 -8.99
N ALA A 137 3.16 -13.97 -8.65
CA ALA A 137 4.00 -13.56 -7.53
C ALA A 137 3.40 -14.03 -6.18
N ALA A 138 2.10 -13.80 -5.97
CA ALA A 138 1.42 -14.18 -4.73
C ALA A 138 1.47 -15.69 -4.48
N VAL A 139 1.23 -16.51 -5.49
CA VAL A 139 1.31 -17.98 -5.39
C VAL A 139 2.74 -18.44 -5.09
N ALA A 140 3.75 -17.78 -5.66
CA ALA A 140 5.15 -18.10 -5.39
C ALA A 140 5.53 -17.73 -3.95
N ALA A 141 5.20 -16.51 -3.51
CA ALA A 141 5.48 -16.01 -2.16
C ALA A 141 4.76 -16.82 -1.07
N ALA A 142 3.50 -17.19 -1.30
CA ALA A 142 2.68 -17.90 -0.33
C ALA A 142 3.26 -19.29 0.07
N ARG A 143 4.12 -19.87 -0.77
CA ARG A 143 4.86 -21.10 -0.41
C ARG A 143 5.83 -20.91 0.75
N TRP A 144 6.18 -19.67 1.03
CA TRP A 144 7.10 -19.26 2.09
C TRP A 144 6.40 -18.79 3.36
N LEU A 145 5.06 -18.77 3.38
CA LEU A 145 4.27 -18.33 4.53
C LEU A 145 4.62 -19.13 5.79
N GLY A 146 5.05 -18.41 6.84
CA GLY A 146 5.42 -18.99 8.14
C GLY A 146 6.74 -19.73 8.19
N LYS A 147 7.60 -19.60 7.16
CA LYS A 147 8.90 -20.30 7.12
C LYS A 147 10.07 -19.53 7.70
N GLY A 148 9.86 -18.28 8.12
CA GLY A 148 10.90 -17.44 8.72
C GLY A 148 11.93 -16.86 7.75
N ASP A 149 11.82 -17.14 6.45
CA ASP A 149 12.77 -16.74 5.43
C ASP A 149 12.19 -15.63 4.54
N LYS A 150 12.52 -14.38 4.87
CA LYS A 150 12.08 -13.18 4.13
C LYS A 150 12.68 -13.10 2.74
N LEU A 151 13.99 -13.39 2.65
CA LEU A 151 14.73 -13.23 1.40
C LEU A 151 14.26 -14.20 0.33
N SER A 152 14.03 -15.46 0.71
CA SER A 152 13.51 -16.45 -0.24
C SER A 152 12.07 -16.18 -0.64
N ALA A 153 11.24 -15.66 0.27
CA ALA A 153 9.86 -15.27 -0.05
C ALA A 153 9.84 -14.14 -1.08
N ASP A 154 10.63 -13.11 -0.85
CA ASP A 154 10.79 -11.96 -1.71
C ASP A 154 11.33 -12.34 -3.09
N ALA A 155 12.47 -13.06 -3.13
CA ALA A 155 13.07 -13.52 -4.37
C ALA A 155 12.11 -14.37 -5.23
N ALA A 156 11.31 -15.25 -4.60
CA ALA A 156 10.34 -16.05 -5.31
C ALA A 156 9.21 -15.21 -5.92
N ALA A 157 8.76 -14.16 -5.22
CA ALA A 157 7.76 -13.23 -5.74
C ALA A 157 8.30 -12.42 -6.92
N VAL A 158 9.49 -11.85 -6.76
CA VAL A 158 10.17 -11.04 -7.79
C VAL A 158 10.39 -11.85 -9.07
N GLU A 159 10.96 -13.06 -8.95
CA GLU A 159 11.19 -13.95 -10.09
C GLU A 159 9.88 -14.29 -10.81
N ALA A 160 8.85 -14.67 -10.08
CA ALA A 160 7.56 -15.04 -10.67
C ALA A 160 6.89 -13.85 -11.36
N MET A 161 6.91 -12.66 -10.75
CA MET A 161 6.37 -11.44 -11.33
C MET A 161 7.09 -11.07 -12.62
N ARG A 162 8.42 -11.03 -12.59
CA ARG A 162 9.27 -10.68 -13.74
C ARG A 162 9.07 -11.62 -14.90
N ASN A 163 9.08 -12.94 -14.62
CA ASN A 163 8.87 -13.96 -15.65
C ASN A 163 7.52 -13.80 -16.35
N HIS A 164 6.48 -13.45 -15.59
CA HIS A 164 5.15 -13.24 -16.16
C HIS A 164 5.07 -11.94 -16.96
N LEU A 165 5.61 -10.85 -16.43
CA LEU A 165 5.66 -9.54 -17.10
C LEU A 165 6.36 -9.61 -18.46
N SER A 166 7.41 -10.42 -18.60
CA SER A 166 8.18 -10.55 -19.85
C SER A 166 7.35 -11.05 -21.05
N GLY A 167 6.20 -11.67 -20.79
CA GLY A 167 5.30 -12.18 -21.82
C GLY A 167 4.08 -11.30 -22.10
N VAL A 168 3.92 -10.18 -21.38
CA VAL A 168 2.76 -9.29 -21.55
C VAL A 168 2.95 -8.35 -22.74
N GLU A 169 1.89 -8.19 -23.55
CA GLU A 169 1.89 -7.31 -24.72
C GLU A 169 1.79 -5.83 -24.30
N PHE A 170 2.92 -5.24 -23.98
CA PHE A 170 3.11 -3.80 -23.70
C PHE A 170 4.62 -3.49 -23.61
N THR A 171 4.97 -2.24 -23.40
CA THR A 171 6.31 -1.81 -22.98
C THR A 171 6.17 -1.06 -21.66
N GLY A 172 6.57 -1.68 -20.56
CA GLY A 172 6.54 -1.09 -19.24
C GLY A 172 7.93 -0.59 -18.83
N ARG A 173 8.02 0.65 -18.34
CA ARG A 173 9.21 1.17 -17.65
C ARG A 173 8.98 1.08 -16.14
N VAL A 174 9.83 0.36 -15.44
CA VAL A 174 9.78 0.28 -13.98
C VAL A 174 10.22 1.63 -13.38
N VAL A 175 9.29 2.35 -12.78
CA VAL A 175 9.57 3.58 -12.03
C VAL A 175 9.80 3.25 -10.56
N ILE A 176 8.98 2.38 -10.02
CA ILE A 176 9.09 1.82 -8.67
C ILE A 176 9.22 0.31 -8.79
N GLY A 177 10.28 -0.23 -8.21
CA GLY A 177 10.54 -1.67 -8.22
C GLY A 177 11.48 -2.09 -7.10
N GLU A 178 11.88 -3.36 -7.13
CA GLU A 178 12.88 -3.91 -6.23
C GLU A 178 14.27 -3.41 -6.68
N GLY A 179 15.04 -2.83 -5.78
CA GLY A 179 16.39 -2.35 -6.09
C GLY A 179 17.36 -3.46 -6.48
N GLU A 180 18.57 -3.07 -6.89
CA GLU A 180 19.68 -3.99 -7.15
C GLU A 180 20.02 -4.79 -5.88
N LYS A 181 19.50 -6.00 -5.76
CA LYS A 181 20.03 -7.03 -4.87
C LYS A 181 20.95 -7.92 -5.70
N ASP A 182 22.25 -7.91 -5.38
CA ASP A 182 23.26 -8.86 -5.88
C ASP A 182 23.48 -8.94 -7.42
N LYS A 183 23.62 -7.80 -8.10
CA LYS A 183 24.08 -7.69 -9.50
C LYS A 183 23.19 -8.32 -10.59
N ALA A 184 21.99 -8.78 -10.28
CA ALA A 184 21.02 -9.15 -11.29
C ALA A 184 19.89 -8.12 -11.30
N PRO A 185 19.49 -7.56 -12.47
CA PRO A 185 18.35 -6.67 -12.56
C PRO A 185 17.09 -7.47 -12.17
N MET A 186 16.46 -7.11 -11.06
CA MET A 186 15.28 -7.80 -10.53
C MET A 186 14.13 -6.80 -10.39
N LEU A 187 13.53 -6.41 -11.51
CA LEU A 187 12.53 -5.34 -11.59
C LEU A 187 13.09 -4.02 -11.02
N ALA A 188 14.33 -3.70 -11.39
CA ALA A 188 15.01 -2.50 -10.91
C ALA A 188 14.43 -1.23 -11.56
N ASN A 189 14.52 -0.11 -10.84
CA ASN A 189 14.11 1.19 -11.39
C ASN A 189 14.84 1.48 -12.72
N GLY A 190 14.06 1.81 -13.76
CA GLY A 190 14.53 2.02 -15.13
C GLY A 190 14.54 0.76 -16.01
N GLU A 191 14.32 -0.44 -15.46
CA GLU A 191 14.19 -1.68 -16.27
C GLU A 191 12.97 -1.60 -17.19
N THR A 192 13.14 -2.10 -18.42
CA THR A 192 12.03 -2.24 -19.38
C THR A 192 11.51 -3.67 -19.35
N VAL A 193 10.21 -3.84 -19.25
CA VAL A 193 9.52 -5.12 -19.21
C VAL A 193 8.41 -5.19 -20.25
N GLY A 194 7.90 -6.39 -20.52
CA GLY A 194 6.92 -6.66 -21.58
C GLY A 194 7.59 -7.07 -22.88
N VAL A 195 6.79 -7.34 -23.92
CA VAL A 195 7.30 -7.81 -25.22
C VAL A 195 7.81 -6.70 -26.14
N GLY A 196 7.77 -5.44 -25.69
CA GLY A 196 8.31 -4.30 -26.44
C GLY A 196 7.35 -3.74 -27.50
N CYS A 197 6.05 -3.76 -27.26
CA CYS A 197 5.04 -3.18 -28.13
C CYS A 197 4.20 -2.12 -27.40
N LEU A 198 3.34 -1.41 -28.13
CA LEU A 198 2.36 -0.50 -27.54
C LEU A 198 1.33 -1.26 -26.68
N PRO A 199 0.84 -0.67 -25.58
CA PRO A 199 1.14 0.70 -25.12
C PRO A 199 2.46 0.80 -24.35
N HIS A 200 3.06 1.99 -24.36
CA HIS A 200 4.13 2.34 -23.41
C HIS A 200 3.52 2.83 -22.11
N ALA A 201 4.08 2.41 -20.98
CA ALA A 201 3.54 2.73 -19.67
C ALA A 201 4.65 2.80 -18.61
N ASP A 202 4.42 3.61 -17.57
CA ASP A 202 5.15 3.52 -16.31
C ASP A 202 4.53 2.41 -15.46
N ILE A 203 5.37 1.64 -14.77
CA ILE A 203 4.91 0.65 -13.79
C ILE A 203 5.56 0.88 -12.43
N ALA A 204 4.77 0.65 -11.40
CA ALA A 204 5.23 0.56 -10.03
C ALA A 204 4.85 -0.81 -9.48
N VAL A 205 5.81 -1.56 -8.96
CA VAL A 205 5.61 -2.91 -8.45
C VAL A 205 6.14 -3.06 -7.05
N ASP A 206 5.42 -3.81 -6.25
CA ASP A 206 5.91 -4.47 -5.06
C ASP A 206 5.47 -5.95 -5.15
N PRO A 207 6.38 -6.84 -5.56
CA PRO A 207 6.08 -8.26 -5.70
C PRO A 207 5.62 -8.90 -4.40
N LEU A 208 6.07 -8.39 -3.25
CA LEU A 208 5.70 -8.85 -1.93
C LEU A 208 5.68 -7.73 -0.89
N ASP A 209 4.64 -6.88 -0.90
CA ASP A 209 4.35 -5.97 0.22
C ASP A 209 4.04 -6.78 1.48
N GLY A 210 4.82 -6.53 2.54
CA GLY A 210 4.72 -7.28 3.78
C GLY A 210 5.59 -8.56 3.84
N THR A 211 6.85 -8.51 3.38
CA THR A 211 7.81 -9.63 3.47
C THR A 211 7.94 -10.20 4.88
N SER A 212 7.90 -9.32 5.90
CA SER A 212 7.93 -9.71 7.32
C SER A 212 6.69 -10.48 7.75
N LEU A 213 5.54 -10.15 7.18
CA LEU A 213 4.26 -10.82 7.46
C LEU A 213 4.31 -12.25 6.92
N VAL A 214 4.75 -12.43 5.67
CA VAL A 214 4.88 -13.77 5.06
C VAL A 214 5.84 -14.62 5.83
N ALA A 215 7.04 -14.13 6.14
CA ALA A 215 8.01 -14.89 6.92
C ALA A 215 7.47 -15.31 8.29
N GLY A 216 6.76 -14.42 8.96
CA GLY A 216 6.16 -14.65 10.28
C GLY A 216 4.83 -15.41 10.27
N GLY A 217 4.29 -15.76 9.09
CA GLY A 217 2.96 -16.40 8.96
C GLY A 217 1.82 -15.52 9.44
N ARG A 218 1.93 -14.20 9.21
CA ARG A 218 0.95 -13.19 9.62
C ARG A 218 0.11 -12.73 8.45
N ASP A 219 -1.04 -12.15 8.77
CA ASP A 219 -2.00 -11.62 7.81
C ASP A 219 -1.56 -10.26 7.23
N GLY A 220 -2.08 -9.91 6.05
CA GLY A 220 -1.96 -8.59 5.45
C GLY A 220 -0.92 -8.46 4.33
N ALA A 221 -0.24 -9.55 3.92
CA ALA A 221 0.71 -9.49 2.81
C ALA A 221 0.02 -9.62 1.45
N MET A 222 0.47 -8.83 0.47
CA MET A 222 -0.05 -8.84 -0.90
C MET A 222 1.04 -8.64 -1.94
N SER A 223 0.76 -9.04 -3.18
CA SER A 223 1.54 -8.67 -4.37
C SER A 223 0.79 -7.60 -5.12
N VAL A 224 1.46 -6.51 -5.52
CA VAL A 224 0.82 -5.36 -6.14
C VAL A 224 1.55 -4.88 -7.39
N ILE A 225 0.79 -4.35 -8.34
CA ILE A 225 1.28 -3.66 -9.53
C ILE A 225 0.37 -2.49 -9.88
N ALA A 226 0.96 -1.34 -10.16
CA ALA A 226 0.29 -0.19 -10.74
C ALA A 226 0.86 0.09 -12.14
N VAL A 227 0.00 0.53 -13.04
CA VAL A 227 0.35 0.92 -14.41
C VAL A 227 -0.27 2.28 -14.69
N ALA A 228 0.51 3.21 -15.22
CA ALA A 228 0.05 4.53 -15.64
C ALA A 228 0.66 4.90 -16.98
N GLU A 229 0.24 6.01 -17.54
CA GLU A 229 0.84 6.57 -18.76
C GLU A 229 2.33 6.86 -18.54
N SER A 230 3.13 6.77 -19.60
CA SER A 230 4.56 7.09 -19.52
C SER A 230 4.81 8.49 -18.96
N GLY A 231 5.67 8.59 -17.97
CA GLY A 231 6.01 9.84 -17.27
C GLY A 231 4.98 10.29 -16.24
N ALA A 232 3.96 9.48 -15.95
CA ALA A 232 2.90 9.82 -15.01
C ALA A 232 3.18 9.43 -13.56
N MET A 233 4.17 8.57 -13.31
CA MET A 233 4.53 8.15 -11.95
C MET A 233 5.69 8.97 -11.40
N TYR A 234 5.56 9.36 -10.14
CA TYR A 234 6.60 10.07 -9.40
C TYR A 234 7.79 9.15 -9.10
N ASP A 235 8.99 9.64 -9.37
CA ASP A 235 10.24 8.97 -8.99
C ASP A 235 10.80 9.61 -7.71
N PRO A 236 10.73 8.93 -6.56
CA PRO A 236 11.26 9.44 -5.29
C PRO A 236 12.81 9.51 -5.28
N GLY A 237 13.49 8.94 -6.27
CA GLY A 237 14.94 8.94 -6.40
C GLY A 237 15.60 8.30 -5.17
N ALA A 238 16.40 9.09 -4.44
CA ALA A 238 17.10 8.62 -3.24
C ALA A 238 16.22 8.61 -1.97
N ALA A 239 14.97 9.09 -2.03
CA ALA A 239 14.11 9.14 -0.86
C ALA A 239 13.57 7.76 -0.51
N PHE A 240 14.08 7.17 0.58
CA PHE A 240 13.64 5.86 1.05
C PHE A 240 12.29 5.93 1.77
N TYR A 241 12.05 7.00 2.53
CA TYR A 241 10.85 7.18 3.33
C TYR A 241 10.05 8.42 2.92
N MET A 242 8.74 8.32 3.16
CA MET A 242 7.75 9.36 2.96
C MET A 242 6.80 9.38 4.16
N ASP A 243 6.56 10.56 4.74
CA ASP A 243 5.42 10.76 5.64
C ASP A 243 4.15 10.81 4.81
N LYS A 244 3.14 10.07 5.20
CA LYS A 244 1.92 9.80 4.44
C LYS A 244 0.67 10.06 5.27
N LEU A 245 -0.31 10.68 4.63
CA LEU A 245 -1.68 10.82 5.12
C LEU A 245 -2.63 10.34 4.02
N CYS A 246 -3.32 9.22 4.26
CA CYS A 246 -4.28 8.65 3.32
C CYS A 246 -5.68 8.68 3.89
N VAL A 247 -6.66 9.04 3.08
CA VAL A 247 -8.08 9.02 3.44
C VAL A 247 -8.94 8.54 2.27
N GLY A 248 -10.06 7.93 2.58
CA GLY A 248 -11.04 7.52 1.58
C GLY A 248 -11.80 8.69 0.95
N PRO A 249 -12.65 8.41 -0.07
CA PRO A 249 -13.39 9.44 -0.83
C PRO A 249 -14.23 10.38 0.05
N GLY A 250 -14.76 9.89 1.17
CA GLY A 250 -15.60 10.67 2.07
C GLY A 250 -14.87 11.79 2.83
N ALA A 251 -13.54 11.69 2.97
CA ALA A 251 -12.72 12.69 3.63
C ALA A 251 -11.75 13.40 2.67
N ARG A 252 -11.79 13.09 1.38
CA ARG A 252 -10.97 13.73 0.35
C ARG A 252 -11.19 15.25 0.34
N GLY A 253 -10.09 16.02 0.27
CA GLY A 253 -10.09 17.48 0.28
C GLY A 253 -10.33 18.11 1.66
N HIS A 254 -10.38 17.31 2.72
CA HIS A 254 -10.59 17.79 4.09
C HIS A 254 -9.35 17.66 4.97
N VAL A 255 -8.29 17.02 4.50
CA VAL A 255 -7.06 16.78 5.23
C VAL A 255 -5.91 17.64 4.72
N ASP A 256 -4.91 17.84 5.57
CA ASP A 256 -3.71 18.61 5.27
C ASP A 256 -2.54 18.06 6.09
N ILE A 257 -1.60 17.38 5.42
CA ILE A 257 -0.47 16.71 6.08
C ILE A 257 0.44 17.68 6.84
N THR A 258 0.42 18.99 6.50
CA THR A 258 1.21 20.01 7.20
C THR A 258 0.61 20.41 8.55
N LYS A 259 -0.61 19.99 8.84
CA LYS A 259 -1.29 20.21 10.12
C LYS A 259 -1.07 19.05 11.07
N SER A 260 -1.28 19.32 12.36
CA SER A 260 -1.15 18.29 13.37
C SER A 260 -2.10 17.10 13.12
N PRO A 261 -1.72 15.88 13.52
CA PRO A 261 -2.56 14.69 13.48
C PRO A 261 -3.93 14.91 14.13
N THR A 262 -3.96 15.61 15.28
CA THR A 262 -5.19 15.98 15.98
C THR A 262 -6.15 16.78 15.10
N LEU A 263 -5.66 17.81 14.40
CA LEU A 263 -6.49 18.63 13.51
C LEU A 263 -7.04 17.81 12.35
N ASN A 264 -6.22 16.94 11.77
CA ASN A 264 -6.63 16.05 10.69
C ASN A 264 -7.70 15.05 11.14
N VAL A 265 -7.55 14.42 12.32
CA VAL A 265 -8.57 13.50 12.87
C VAL A 265 -9.92 14.21 13.05
N HIS A 266 -9.91 15.44 13.58
CA HIS A 266 -11.14 16.24 13.72
C HIS A 266 -11.75 16.61 12.37
N ALA A 267 -10.93 16.90 11.36
CA ALA A 267 -11.39 17.18 10.00
C ALA A 267 -12.03 15.93 9.36
N ILE A 268 -11.38 14.76 9.49
CA ILE A 268 -11.88 13.46 9.03
C ILE A 268 -13.21 13.13 9.72
N ALA A 269 -13.28 13.24 11.05
CA ALA A 269 -14.49 12.98 11.81
C ALA A 269 -15.67 13.83 11.31
N ARG A 270 -15.43 15.13 11.06
CA ARG A 270 -16.42 16.06 10.52
C ARG A 270 -16.86 15.67 9.12
N ALA A 271 -15.91 15.38 8.22
CA ALA A 271 -16.17 14.99 6.84
C ALA A 271 -17.02 13.71 6.76
N LEU A 272 -16.69 12.72 7.58
CA LEU A 272 -17.37 11.43 7.64
C LEU A 272 -18.63 11.45 8.53
N ARG A 273 -18.93 12.59 9.21
CA ARG A 273 -20.04 12.72 10.17
C ARG A 273 -19.99 11.69 11.28
N LYS A 274 -18.78 11.40 11.79
CA LYS A 274 -18.52 10.51 12.92
C LYS A 274 -18.08 11.30 14.16
N SER A 275 -18.20 10.70 15.34
CA SER A 275 -17.46 11.16 16.51
C SER A 275 -15.96 10.87 16.30
N VAL A 276 -15.08 11.67 16.89
CA VAL A 276 -13.64 11.41 16.85
C VAL A 276 -13.33 10.02 17.42
N SER A 277 -14.04 9.60 18.47
CA SER A 277 -13.94 8.26 19.08
C SER A 277 -14.28 7.10 18.13
N ASP A 278 -14.94 7.38 17.02
CA ASP A 278 -15.31 6.38 16.01
C ASP A 278 -14.41 6.41 14.78
N VAL A 279 -13.50 7.38 14.71
CA VAL A 279 -12.47 7.43 13.67
C VAL A 279 -11.39 6.40 13.96
N THR A 280 -11.09 5.55 12.99
CA THR A 280 -10.03 4.53 13.07
C THR A 280 -8.86 4.92 12.20
N CYS A 281 -7.71 5.16 12.83
CA CYS A 281 -6.46 5.48 12.16
C CYS A 281 -5.54 4.25 12.15
N VAL A 282 -4.97 3.92 11.00
CA VAL A 282 -3.92 2.91 10.90
C VAL A 282 -2.56 3.61 10.99
N VAL A 283 -1.64 3.01 11.74
CA VAL A 283 -0.26 3.49 11.90
C VAL A 283 0.68 2.30 11.94
N LEU A 284 1.84 2.41 11.28
CA LEU A 284 2.92 1.42 11.41
C LEU A 284 3.47 1.44 12.83
N ASP A 285 3.54 0.28 13.48
CA ASP A 285 4.12 0.08 14.81
C ASP A 285 5.65 0.17 14.72
N ARG A 286 6.17 1.39 14.83
CA ARG A 286 7.59 1.73 14.77
C ARG A 286 7.91 2.78 15.83
N GLU A 287 9.14 2.73 16.34
CA GLU A 287 9.63 3.70 17.36
C GLU A 287 9.45 5.16 16.91
N ARG A 288 9.65 5.44 15.61
CA ARG A 288 9.46 6.78 15.04
C ARG A 288 8.03 7.30 15.12
N HIS A 289 7.05 6.44 15.38
CA HIS A 289 5.63 6.80 15.46
C HIS A 289 5.09 6.90 16.89
N VAL A 290 5.90 6.70 17.92
CA VAL A 290 5.44 6.76 19.32
C VAL A 290 4.71 8.07 19.61
N GLY A 291 5.30 9.22 19.24
CA GLY A 291 4.66 10.53 19.45
C GLY A 291 3.37 10.71 18.62
N LEU A 292 3.36 10.24 17.37
CA LEU A 292 2.15 10.24 16.52
C LEU A 292 1.03 9.41 17.15
N ILE A 293 1.35 8.20 17.62
CA ILE A 293 0.40 7.28 18.24
C ILE A 293 -0.18 7.89 19.53
N GLU A 294 0.66 8.54 20.35
CA GLU A 294 0.23 9.23 21.56
C GLU A 294 -0.70 10.40 21.23
N GLU A 295 -0.35 11.22 20.23
CA GLU A 295 -1.18 12.36 19.81
C GLU A 295 -2.55 11.92 19.28
N LEU A 296 -2.60 10.89 18.42
CA LEU A 296 -3.86 10.35 17.91
C LEU A 296 -4.75 9.77 19.04
N ARG A 297 -4.14 9.11 20.04
CA ARG A 297 -4.86 8.63 21.24
C ARG A 297 -5.41 9.77 22.08
N LEU A 298 -4.61 10.81 22.29
CA LEU A 298 -5.04 12.00 23.02
C LEU A 298 -6.16 12.75 22.29
N ALA A 299 -6.15 12.77 20.98
CA ALA A 299 -7.25 13.30 20.17
C ALA A 299 -8.54 12.47 20.31
N GLY A 300 -8.46 11.24 20.84
CA GLY A 300 -9.59 10.35 21.08
C GLY A 300 -9.88 9.37 19.94
N ALA A 301 -9.03 9.28 18.90
CA ALA A 301 -9.20 8.34 17.80
C ALA A 301 -8.87 6.90 18.20
N ARG A 302 -9.45 5.93 17.50
CA ARG A 302 -9.07 4.52 17.56
C ARG A 302 -7.85 4.28 16.69
N ILE A 303 -6.92 3.45 17.16
CA ILE A 303 -5.71 3.13 16.40
C ILE A 303 -5.65 1.63 16.14
N LYS A 304 -5.40 1.29 14.87
CA LYS A 304 -5.01 -0.04 14.41
C LYS A 304 -3.53 -0.02 14.09
N LEU A 305 -2.71 -0.69 14.91
CA LEU A 305 -1.29 -0.82 14.66
C LEU A 305 -1.04 -1.98 13.69
N ILE A 306 -0.19 -1.73 12.68
CA ILE A 306 0.27 -2.73 11.74
C ILE A 306 1.79 -2.83 11.82
N SER A 307 2.31 -4.04 11.64
CA SER A 307 3.75 -4.27 11.71
C SER A 307 4.46 -4.10 10.35
N ASP A 308 3.73 -4.19 9.24
CA ASP A 308 4.23 -4.10 7.86
C ASP A 308 3.04 -3.95 6.90
N GLY A 309 3.29 -3.66 5.60
CA GLY A 309 2.25 -3.66 4.57
C GLY A 309 1.36 -2.41 4.62
N ASP A 310 1.90 -1.22 4.33
CA ASP A 310 1.12 0.02 4.40
C ASP A 310 0.31 0.31 3.12
N VAL A 311 0.55 -0.43 2.03
CA VAL A 311 -0.29 -0.35 0.82
C VAL A 311 -1.70 -0.86 1.12
N GLU A 312 -1.85 -2.05 1.77
CA GLU A 312 -3.17 -2.55 2.17
C GLU A 312 -3.90 -1.54 3.06
N ALA A 313 -3.18 -0.96 4.02
CA ALA A 313 -3.74 0.00 4.95
C ALA A 313 -4.23 1.29 4.25
N ALA A 314 -3.51 1.78 3.24
CA ALA A 314 -3.94 2.91 2.42
C ALA A 314 -5.22 2.58 1.65
N LEU A 315 -5.27 1.43 0.98
CA LEU A 315 -6.45 0.98 0.25
C LEU A 315 -7.66 0.77 1.16
N ALA A 316 -7.43 0.26 2.37
CA ALA A 316 -8.49 0.04 3.35
C ALA A 316 -9.25 1.32 3.71
N THR A 317 -8.61 2.50 3.62
CA THR A 317 -9.30 3.79 3.84
C THR A 317 -10.40 4.06 2.82
N CYS A 318 -10.30 3.45 1.64
CA CYS A 318 -11.27 3.59 0.54
C CYS A 318 -12.35 2.49 0.52
N ASP A 319 -12.20 1.43 1.32
CA ASP A 319 -13.18 0.35 1.44
C ASP A 319 -14.08 0.59 2.67
N PRO A 320 -15.37 0.91 2.48
CA PRO A 320 -16.29 1.16 3.60
C PRO A 320 -16.44 -0.02 4.57
N GLU A 321 -16.17 -1.24 4.12
CA GLU A 321 -16.28 -2.45 4.94
C GLU A 321 -15.06 -2.70 5.81
N SER A 322 -13.94 -2.02 5.54
CA SER A 322 -12.68 -2.18 6.28
C SER A 322 -12.72 -1.66 7.71
N GLY A 323 -13.59 -0.67 7.96
CA GLY A 323 -13.65 0.07 9.22
C GLY A 323 -12.45 0.98 9.47
N VAL A 324 -11.62 1.26 8.45
CA VAL A 324 -10.45 2.16 8.50
C VAL A 324 -10.81 3.48 7.85
N ASP A 325 -10.53 4.60 8.52
CA ASP A 325 -10.84 5.94 8.04
C ASP A 325 -9.61 6.71 7.53
N ALA A 326 -8.44 6.42 8.10
CA ALA A 326 -7.20 7.09 7.71
C ALA A 326 -5.96 6.22 7.95
N LEU A 327 -4.90 6.46 7.16
CA LEU A 327 -3.54 6.00 7.41
C LEU A 327 -2.67 7.23 7.73
N PHE A 328 -1.88 7.16 8.79
CA PHE A 328 -0.92 8.19 9.17
C PHE A 328 0.47 7.61 9.35
N GLY A 329 1.49 8.36 8.94
CA GLY A 329 2.87 8.16 9.36
C GLY A 329 3.84 7.80 8.25
N VAL A 330 5.10 7.65 8.65
CA VAL A 330 6.24 7.45 7.77
C VAL A 330 6.37 5.99 7.36
N GLY A 331 6.28 5.72 6.07
CA GLY A 331 6.54 4.43 5.43
C GLY A 331 7.45 4.58 4.21
N GLY A 332 7.57 3.56 3.38
CA GLY A 332 8.37 3.63 2.16
C GLY A 332 7.79 4.60 1.14
N SER A 333 8.67 5.35 0.46
CA SER A 333 8.26 6.24 -0.63
C SER A 333 7.73 5.46 -1.84
N PRO A 334 8.34 4.32 -2.22
CA PRO A 334 7.82 3.46 -3.29
C PRO A 334 6.37 3.06 -3.06
N GLU A 335 6.05 2.59 -1.86
CA GLU A 335 4.69 2.17 -1.47
C GLU A 335 3.71 3.36 -1.49
N GLY A 336 4.19 4.57 -1.25
CA GLY A 336 3.39 5.80 -1.38
C GLY A 336 2.94 6.05 -2.82
N VAL A 337 3.80 5.83 -3.81
CA VAL A 337 3.47 5.96 -5.24
C VAL A 337 2.50 4.88 -5.68
N ILE A 338 2.73 3.63 -5.25
CA ILE A 338 1.83 2.50 -5.51
C ILE A 338 0.44 2.77 -4.90
N ALA A 339 0.40 3.23 -3.66
CA ALA A 339 -0.85 3.59 -2.98
C ALA A 339 -1.58 4.73 -3.71
N ALA A 340 -0.85 5.76 -4.20
CA ALA A 340 -1.46 6.85 -4.96
C ALA A 340 -2.17 6.35 -6.23
N ALA A 341 -1.58 5.42 -6.97
CA ALA A 341 -2.22 4.80 -8.14
C ALA A 341 -3.53 4.10 -7.77
N ALA A 342 -3.54 3.35 -6.67
CA ALA A 342 -4.75 2.70 -6.17
C ALA A 342 -5.80 3.71 -5.70
N MET A 343 -5.39 4.75 -4.97
CA MET A 343 -6.28 5.83 -4.51
C MET A 343 -6.92 6.58 -5.68
N ARG A 344 -6.18 6.81 -6.78
CA ARG A 344 -6.74 7.33 -8.04
C ARG A 344 -7.90 6.49 -8.56
N CYS A 345 -7.76 5.17 -8.50
CA CYS A 345 -8.79 4.23 -8.96
C CYS A 345 -10.02 4.18 -8.05
N MET A 346 -9.85 4.49 -6.75
CA MET A 346 -10.90 4.40 -5.73
C MET A 346 -11.49 5.75 -5.34
N GLY A 347 -10.92 6.86 -5.83
CA GLY A 347 -11.38 8.22 -5.51
C GLY A 347 -10.92 8.73 -4.15
N GLY A 348 -9.99 8.04 -3.49
CA GLY A 348 -9.36 8.48 -2.24
C GLY A 348 -8.34 9.60 -2.44
N GLU A 349 -7.65 9.94 -1.37
CA GLU A 349 -6.59 10.94 -1.34
C GLU A 349 -5.39 10.46 -0.53
N ILE A 350 -4.20 10.64 -1.08
CA ILE A 350 -2.94 10.55 -0.36
C ILE A 350 -2.20 11.88 -0.47
N GLN A 351 -1.69 12.35 0.63
CA GLN A 351 -0.70 13.41 0.70
C GLN A 351 0.59 12.82 1.24
N GLY A 352 1.73 13.14 0.61
CA GLY A 352 3.04 12.66 0.99
C GLY A 352 4.06 13.78 1.14
N MET A 353 5.00 13.64 2.06
CA MET A 353 6.19 14.48 2.16
C MET A 353 7.42 13.59 2.29
N LEU A 354 8.44 13.83 1.48
CA LEU A 354 9.68 13.03 1.56
C LEU A 354 10.32 13.21 2.95
N TRP A 355 10.64 12.09 3.57
CA TRP A 355 11.14 12.07 4.94
C TRP A 355 12.59 11.57 4.99
N PRO A 356 13.61 12.49 4.99
CA PRO A 356 15.00 12.10 5.09
C PRO A 356 15.35 11.61 6.49
N ARG A 357 16.14 10.56 6.59
CA ARG A 357 16.59 9.98 7.86
C ARG A 357 17.62 10.86 8.56
N ASP A 358 18.45 11.57 7.76
CA ASP A 358 19.52 12.44 8.22
C ASP A 358 19.86 13.52 7.18
N ALA A 359 20.86 14.33 7.48
CA ALA A 359 21.29 15.40 6.59
C ALA A 359 21.91 14.90 5.27
N ALA A 360 22.58 13.73 5.28
CA ALA A 360 23.15 13.12 4.09
C ALA A 360 22.05 12.62 3.16
N ASP A 361 21.04 11.97 3.72
CA ASP A 361 19.83 11.54 3.00
C ASP A 361 19.12 12.74 2.36
N ALA A 362 18.92 13.83 3.14
CA ALA A 362 18.34 15.07 2.63
C ALA A 362 19.13 15.68 1.47
N ALA A 363 20.44 15.62 1.54
CA ALA A 363 21.32 16.10 0.46
C ALA A 363 21.21 15.21 -0.79
N ALA A 364 21.16 13.89 -0.63
CA ALA A 364 21.00 12.93 -1.72
C ALA A 364 19.65 13.11 -2.43
N ILE A 365 18.56 13.26 -1.68
CA ILE A 365 17.23 13.51 -2.21
C ILE A 365 17.20 14.80 -3.05
N ARG A 366 17.75 15.90 -2.53
CA ARG A 366 17.84 17.16 -3.28
C ARG A 366 18.73 17.05 -4.52
N ALA A 367 19.80 16.23 -4.46
CA ALA A 367 20.65 16.00 -5.60
C ALA A 367 19.94 15.28 -6.76
N CYS A 368 18.94 14.45 -6.45
CA CYS A 368 18.03 13.85 -7.44
C CYS A 368 17.03 14.86 -8.01
N GLY A 369 16.94 16.08 -7.47
CA GLY A 369 16.03 17.13 -7.94
C GLY A 369 14.70 17.18 -7.17
N ASN A 370 14.53 16.37 -6.13
CA ASN A 370 13.34 16.31 -5.31
C ASN A 370 13.37 17.36 -4.18
N ASP A 371 12.21 17.96 -3.90
CA ASP A 371 12.00 18.91 -2.80
C ASP A 371 11.44 18.18 -1.58
N ILE A 372 12.21 18.16 -0.48
CA ILE A 372 11.80 17.52 0.78
C ILE A 372 10.74 18.31 1.57
N THR A 373 10.43 19.54 1.15
CA THR A 373 9.44 20.42 1.79
C THR A 373 8.12 20.44 1.04
N ALA A 374 8.07 19.87 -0.15
CA ALA A 374 6.87 19.81 -0.97
C ALA A 374 5.86 18.81 -0.41
N VAL A 375 4.60 19.21 -0.41
CA VAL A 375 3.49 18.28 -0.24
C VAL A 375 3.16 17.69 -1.61
N LEU A 376 3.33 16.39 -1.75
CA LEU A 376 2.99 15.63 -2.95
C LEU A 376 1.56 15.15 -2.82
N THR A 377 0.71 15.56 -3.76
CA THR A 377 -0.68 15.13 -3.84
C THR A 377 -0.80 13.75 -4.51
N THR A 378 -1.99 13.19 -4.49
CA THR A 378 -2.30 11.94 -5.21
C THR A 378 -1.94 12.05 -6.69
N GLU A 379 -2.23 13.19 -7.30
CA GLU A 379 -1.96 13.49 -8.70
C GLU A 379 -0.47 13.70 -8.99
N ASP A 380 0.28 14.29 -8.04
CA ASP A 380 1.75 14.44 -8.16
C ASP A 380 2.46 13.08 -8.06
N LEU A 381 1.96 12.19 -7.20
CA LEU A 381 2.52 10.84 -7.01
C LEU A 381 2.18 9.90 -8.15
N CYS A 382 0.95 9.97 -8.67
CA CYS A 382 0.50 9.19 -9.82
C CYS A 382 -0.49 10.00 -10.65
N GLY A 383 0.00 10.62 -11.72
CA GLY A 383 -0.77 11.43 -12.66
C GLY A 383 -1.43 10.59 -13.76
N GLY A 384 -1.86 11.30 -14.82
CA GLY A 384 -2.49 10.70 -15.99
C GLY A 384 -3.94 10.24 -15.75
N ASP A 385 -4.61 9.87 -16.82
CA ASP A 385 -6.02 9.44 -16.79
C ASP A 385 -6.15 7.92 -16.88
N ALA A 386 -5.18 7.22 -17.48
CA ALA A 386 -5.24 5.79 -17.73
C ALA A 386 -4.51 4.96 -16.66
N VAL A 387 -4.88 5.14 -15.40
CA VAL A 387 -4.28 4.40 -14.29
C VAL A 387 -5.00 3.07 -14.09
N LEU A 388 -4.21 1.99 -13.97
CA LEU A 388 -4.61 0.63 -13.60
C LEU A 388 -3.90 0.23 -12.33
N PHE A 389 -4.57 -0.53 -11.48
CA PHE A 389 -3.97 -1.15 -10.31
C PHE A 389 -4.48 -2.58 -10.16
N ALA A 390 -3.59 -3.51 -9.84
CA ALA A 390 -3.95 -4.88 -9.50
C ALA A 390 -3.22 -5.33 -8.23
N ALA A 391 -3.89 -6.11 -7.42
CA ALA A 391 -3.33 -6.73 -6.22
C ALA A 391 -3.85 -8.14 -6.04
N THR A 392 -3.02 -9.01 -5.47
CA THR A 392 -3.38 -10.38 -5.08
C THR A 392 -2.93 -10.64 -3.66
N GLY A 393 -3.81 -11.14 -2.80
CA GLY A 393 -3.47 -11.50 -1.42
C GLY A 393 -2.49 -12.68 -1.38
N VAL A 394 -1.42 -12.54 -0.61
CA VAL A 394 -0.44 -13.59 -0.33
C VAL A 394 -0.83 -14.31 0.96
N SER A 395 -1.07 -13.57 2.04
CA SER A 395 -1.70 -14.04 3.27
C SER A 395 -3.09 -13.45 3.43
N ASP A 396 -3.89 -13.95 4.36
CA ASP A 396 -5.20 -13.40 4.62
C ASP A 396 -5.06 -11.92 5.06
N GLY A 397 -5.92 -11.05 4.57
CA GLY A 397 -5.92 -9.64 4.89
C GLY A 397 -7.34 -9.09 5.03
N SER A 398 -7.45 -7.82 5.42
CA SER A 398 -8.74 -7.14 5.55
C SER A 398 -9.38 -6.85 4.18
N LEU A 399 -8.58 -6.73 3.14
CA LEU A 399 -9.00 -6.40 1.78
C LEU A 399 -9.14 -7.64 0.90
N LEU A 400 -8.18 -8.57 0.98
CA LEU A 400 -8.09 -9.78 0.17
C LEU A 400 -7.76 -11.00 1.05
N ARG A 401 -8.31 -12.15 0.67
CA ARG A 401 -7.87 -13.43 1.23
C ARG A 401 -6.56 -13.84 0.60
N GLY A 402 -5.74 -14.56 1.37
CA GLY A 402 -4.49 -15.13 0.92
C GLY A 402 -4.66 -16.34 -0.01
N VAL A 403 -3.54 -16.78 -0.56
CA VAL A 403 -3.46 -17.97 -1.40
C VAL A 403 -3.73 -19.22 -0.57
N ARG A 404 -4.59 -20.09 -1.07
CA ARG A 404 -4.89 -21.39 -0.47
C ARG A 404 -4.47 -22.51 -1.40
N PHE A 405 -3.56 -23.36 -0.93
CA PHE A 405 -3.14 -24.53 -1.67
C PHE A 405 -4.14 -25.69 -1.49
N ALA A 406 -4.47 -26.35 -2.58
CA ALA A 406 -5.40 -27.48 -2.64
C ALA A 406 -4.79 -28.61 -3.48
N GLU A 407 -5.42 -29.78 -3.48
CA GLU A 407 -4.96 -30.96 -4.24
C GLU A 407 -4.84 -30.65 -5.75
N PHE A 408 -5.74 -29.85 -6.29
CA PHE A 408 -5.74 -29.48 -7.72
C PHE A 408 -4.74 -28.37 -8.05
N GLY A 409 -4.20 -27.64 -7.05
CA GLY A 409 -3.34 -26.49 -7.30
C GLY A 409 -3.47 -25.42 -6.21
N ALA A 410 -3.98 -24.24 -6.56
CA ALA A 410 -4.18 -23.14 -5.62
C ALA A 410 -5.47 -22.36 -5.93
N VAL A 411 -5.92 -21.58 -4.94
CA VAL A 411 -6.93 -20.54 -5.10
C VAL A 411 -6.31 -19.23 -4.63
N SER A 412 -6.41 -18.19 -5.45
CA SER A 412 -6.02 -16.82 -5.12
C SER A 412 -7.21 -15.87 -5.13
N HIS A 413 -7.08 -14.75 -4.42
CA HIS A 413 -8.06 -13.68 -4.41
C HIS A 413 -7.37 -12.39 -4.81
N SER A 414 -7.91 -11.74 -5.82
CA SER A 414 -7.31 -10.57 -6.45
C SER A 414 -8.31 -9.43 -6.56
N LEU A 415 -7.81 -8.22 -6.63
CA LEU A 415 -8.58 -7.06 -7.07
C LEU A 415 -7.90 -6.43 -8.26
N VAL A 416 -8.71 -5.84 -9.15
CA VAL A 416 -8.24 -5.01 -10.25
C VAL A 416 -9.09 -3.76 -10.37
N MET A 417 -8.43 -2.64 -10.56
CA MET A 417 -9.06 -1.32 -10.57
C MET A 417 -8.61 -0.52 -11.78
N ARG A 418 -9.48 0.37 -12.24
CA ARG A 418 -9.21 1.28 -13.34
C ARG A 418 -9.76 2.67 -13.03
N ALA A 419 -8.90 3.69 -13.06
CA ALA A 419 -9.31 5.07 -12.86
C ALA A 419 -10.28 5.59 -13.94
N PRO A 420 -10.08 5.30 -15.26
CA PRO A 420 -11.00 5.79 -16.29
C PRO A 420 -12.45 5.33 -16.14
N SER A 421 -12.66 4.20 -15.50
CA SER A 421 -14.01 3.65 -15.30
C SER A 421 -14.48 3.68 -13.87
N MET A 422 -13.62 4.09 -12.92
CA MET A 422 -13.88 4.08 -11.48
C MET A 422 -14.47 2.73 -11.03
N THR A 423 -13.88 1.64 -11.52
CA THR A 423 -14.38 0.28 -11.23
C THR A 423 -13.37 -0.53 -10.46
N VAL A 424 -13.85 -1.18 -9.42
CA VAL A 424 -13.12 -2.19 -8.63
C VAL A 424 -13.76 -3.55 -8.88
N ARG A 425 -12.95 -4.56 -9.19
CA ARG A 425 -13.38 -5.95 -9.34
C ARG A 425 -12.61 -6.81 -8.37
N LYS A 426 -13.31 -7.55 -7.52
CA LYS A 426 -12.75 -8.61 -6.68
C LYS A 426 -12.95 -9.94 -7.42
N MET A 427 -11.90 -10.76 -7.50
CA MET A 427 -11.87 -11.99 -8.26
C MET A 427 -11.34 -13.14 -7.41
N GLU A 428 -11.92 -14.32 -7.58
CA GLU A 428 -11.40 -15.59 -7.09
C GLU A 428 -10.92 -16.40 -8.28
N THR A 429 -9.67 -16.82 -8.26
CA THR A 429 -9.06 -17.59 -9.35
C THR A 429 -8.61 -18.97 -8.87
N ARG A 430 -9.01 -20.01 -9.62
CA ARG A 430 -8.55 -21.38 -9.39
C ARG A 430 -7.38 -21.69 -10.34
N HIS A 431 -6.21 -21.95 -9.78
CA HIS A 431 -5.01 -22.38 -10.50
C HIS A 431 -4.96 -23.90 -10.49
N VAL A 432 -5.25 -24.52 -11.64
CA VAL A 432 -5.19 -25.98 -11.77
C VAL A 432 -3.85 -26.37 -12.37
N TRP A 433 -3.07 -27.15 -11.61
CA TRP A 433 -1.79 -27.66 -12.10
C TRP A 433 -1.99 -29.05 -12.69
N PRO A 434 -1.45 -29.31 -13.89
CA PRO A 434 -1.54 -30.65 -14.48
C PRO A 434 -0.90 -31.65 -13.54
N HIS A 435 -1.66 -32.69 -13.18
CA HIS A 435 -1.12 -33.80 -12.42
C HIS A 435 0.04 -34.42 -13.20
N LYS A 436 1.27 -34.32 -12.70
CA LYS A 436 2.38 -35.10 -13.24
C LYS A 436 2.01 -36.57 -13.11
N LYS A 437 2.01 -37.30 -14.24
CA LYS A 437 1.95 -38.78 -14.20
C LYS A 437 3.03 -39.25 -13.24
N LYS A 438 2.70 -40.15 -12.35
CA LYS A 438 3.45 -40.63 -11.16
C LYS A 438 4.89 -41.15 -11.41
N ASN A 439 5.48 -40.97 -12.59
CA ASN A 439 6.74 -41.61 -12.97
C ASN A 439 8.02 -40.78 -12.84
N ASP A 440 7.92 -39.48 -12.54
CA ASP A 440 9.13 -38.67 -12.37
C ASP A 440 9.13 -38.02 -10.99
N GLY A 441 9.99 -38.54 -10.09
CA GLY A 441 10.13 -38.15 -8.68
C GLY A 441 10.56 -36.69 -8.43
N LYS A 442 10.18 -35.74 -9.28
CA LYS A 442 10.40 -34.31 -9.11
C LYS A 442 9.05 -33.57 -9.06
N LEU A 443 8.55 -33.33 -7.89
CA LEU A 443 7.45 -32.41 -7.57
C LEU A 443 8.00 -30.98 -7.60
N GLY A 444 7.55 -30.19 -8.55
CA GLY A 444 7.76 -28.75 -8.60
C GLY A 444 7.13 -28.15 -9.86
N PRO A 445 6.42 -27.01 -9.80
CA PRO A 445 6.12 -26.24 -10.99
C PRO A 445 7.43 -25.69 -11.56
N ARG A 446 7.58 -25.76 -12.86
CA ARG A 446 8.56 -24.98 -13.61
C ARG A 446 8.09 -23.56 -13.70
#